data_8c6944d8dae9bae429ee5884941b2f9b
#
_entry.id   8c6944d8dae9bae429ee5884941b2f9b
#
_cell.length_a   1.000
_cell.length_b   1.000
_cell.length_c   1.000
_cell.angle_alpha   90.00
_cell.angle_beta   90.00
_cell.angle_gamma   90.00
#
_symmetry.space_group_name_H-M   'P 1'
#
loop_
_entity.id
_entity.type
_entity.pdbx_description
1 polymer ?
#
loop_
_entity_poly.entity_id
_entity_poly.type
_entity_poly.pdbx_seq_one_letter_code
_entity_poly.pdbx_strand_id
1 'polypeptide(L)'
;MSSKTNPRLNDLIAELKSTSKDTDADVWRDVADRLEKPRSRHAEVNLGRIERYAREEETVVVPGKVLGSGALQKNVTVAAVDFSSSAETKIDQVGETVQLEQLLEENPDGSDVRVIA
;
A
#
# COMPACT_ATOMS: atom_id res chain seq x y z
N MET A 1 25.39 6.22 -11.06
CA MET A 1 24.77 6.15 -10.65
C MET A 1 24.03 6.34 -10.35
N SER A 2 24.01 6.62 -10.77
CA SER A 2 23.26 7.04 -10.12
C SER A 2 22.30 6.65 -9.50
N SER A 3 22.39 6.55 -8.68
CA SER A 3 21.31 6.11 -7.96
C SER A 3 20.37 7.23 -7.77
N LYS A 4 19.25 7.09 -8.37
CA LYS A 4 18.22 8.07 -8.20
C LYS A 4 17.58 7.84 -6.89
N THR A 5 17.79 8.75 -5.99
CA THR A 5 17.06 8.72 -4.74
C THR A 5 15.70 9.31 -5.01
N ASN A 6 14.67 8.65 -4.50
CA ASN A 6 13.32 9.19 -4.48
C ASN A 6 13.08 9.68 -3.05
N PRO A 7 13.13 10.99 -2.80
CA PRO A 7 13.00 11.49 -1.43
C PRO A 7 11.69 11.07 -0.75
N ARG A 8 10.60 11.07 -1.51
CA ARG A 8 9.31 10.64 -0.95
C ARG A 8 9.38 9.19 -0.47
N LEU A 9 9.95 8.32 -1.28
CA LEU A 9 10.05 6.90 -0.92
C LEU A 9 10.95 6.70 0.28
N ASN A 10 12.09 7.39 0.31
CA ASN A 10 13.01 7.29 1.44
C ASN A 10 12.36 7.77 2.73
N ASP A 11 11.62 8.88 2.67
CA ASP A 11 10.91 9.40 3.83
C ASP A 11 9.81 8.42 4.29
N LEU A 12 9.11 7.83 3.34
CA LEU A 12 8.07 6.85 3.66
C LEU A 12 8.66 5.62 4.36
N ILE A 13 9.78 5.12 3.85
CA ILE A 13 10.44 3.96 4.47
C ILE A 13 10.86 4.29 5.90
N ALA A 14 11.43 5.47 6.11
CA ALA A 14 11.82 5.91 7.44
C ALA A 14 10.62 6.01 8.37
N GLU A 15 9.51 6.54 7.87
CA GLU A 15 8.30 6.68 8.64
C GLU A 15 7.70 5.33 8.99
N LEU A 16 7.71 4.38 8.05
CA LEU A 16 7.23 3.03 8.29
C LEU A 16 8.02 2.36 9.40
N LYS A 17 9.34 2.47 9.37
CA LYS A 17 10.20 1.88 10.39
C LYS A 17 9.98 2.53 11.75
N SER A 18 9.86 3.85 11.77
CA SER A 18 9.62 4.59 12.99
C SER A 18 8.28 4.21 13.61
N THR A 19 7.23 4.15 12.79
CA THR A 19 5.90 3.78 13.26
C THR A 19 5.88 2.35 13.79
N SER A 20 6.55 1.43 13.10
CA SER A 20 6.66 0.05 13.57
C SER A 20 7.33 -0.03 14.93
N LYS A 21 8.39 0.73 15.12
CA LYS A 21 9.13 0.74 16.37
C LYS A 21 8.27 1.32 17.50
N ASP A 22 7.56 2.40 17.22
CA ASP A 22 6.77 3.11 18.22
C ASP A 22 5.54 2.33 18.66
N THR A 23 4.95 1.55 17.75
CA THR A 23 3.69 0.85 18.00
C THR A 23 3.84 -0.65 18.13
N ASP A 24 5.03 -1.19 17.90
CA ASP A 24 5.28 -2.63 17.80
C ASP A 24 4.48 -3.32 16.71
N ALA A 25 4.06 -2.57 15.70
CA ALA A 25 3.27 -3.12 14.58
C ALA A 25 4.22 -3.64 13.51
N ASP A 26 4.45 -4.94 13.50
CA ASP A 26 5.37 -5.59 12.56
C ASP A 26 4.97 -5.41 11.10
N VAL A 27 3.70 -5.17 10.84
CA VAL A 27 3.22 -4.98 9.47
C VAL A 27 3.95 -3.83 8.78
N TRP A 28 4.21 -2.75 9.49
CA TRP A 28 4.89 -1.60 8.90
C TRP A 28 6.36 -1.89 8.60
N ARG A 29 6.99 -2.71 9.44
CA ARG A 29 8.36 -3.14 9.20
C ARG A 29 8.44 -4.02 7.96
N ASP A 30 7.49 -4.92 7.79
CA ASP A 30 7.43 -5.78 6.61
C ASP A 30 7.26 -4.93 5.35
N VAL A 31 6.37 -3.95 5.38
CA VAL A 31 6.17 -3.06 4.24
C VAL A 31 7.45 -2.28 3.93
N ALA A 32 8.11 -1.76 4.97
CA ALA A 32 9.38 -1.04 4.79
C ALA A 32 10.43 -1.91 4.13
N ASP A 33 10.58 -3.14 4.61
CA ASP A 33 11.57 -4.07 4.06
C ASP A 33 11.32 -4.35 2.58
N ARG A 34 10.05 -4.48 2.19
CA ARG A 34 9.69 -4.71 0.80
C ARG A 34 10.02 -3.50 -0.07
N LEU A 35 9.83 -2.29 0.45
CA LEU A 35 10.09 -1.06 -0.29
C LEU A 35 11.57 -0.72 -0.36
N GLU A 36 12.39 -1.29 0.51
CA GLU A 36 13.85 -1.11 0.45
C GLU A 36 14.49 -1.90 -0.68
N LYS A 37 13.78 -2.88 -1.23
CA LYS A 37 14.30 -3.64 -2.35
C LYS A 37 14.29 -2.79 -3.62
N PRO A 38 15.08 -3.17 -4.64
CA PRO A 38 15.06 -2.43 -5.91
C PRO A 38 13.64 -2.27 -6.43
N ARG A 39 13.41 -1.15 -7.10
CA ARG A 39 12.07 -0.82 -7.60
C ARG A 39 11.46 -1.92 -8.45
N SER A 40 12.29 -2.64 -9.21
CA SER A 40 11.82 -3.75 -10.03
C SER A 40 11.22 -4.89 -9.21
N ARG A 41 11.44 -4.87 -7.90
CA ARG A 41 10.91 -5.89 -7.00
C ARG A 41 9.75 -5.40 -6.13
N HIS A 42 9.35 -4.16 -6.32
CA HIS A 42 8.18 -3.67 -5.60
C HIS A 42 6.93 -4.35 -6.15
N ALA A 43 5.93 -4.50 -5.31
CA ALA A 43 4.69 -5.15 -5.72
C ALA A 43 4.01 -4.36 -6.83
N GLU A 44 3.43 -5.09 -7.77
CA GLU A 44 2.52 -4.54 -8.76
C GLU A 44 1.28 -5.42 -8.70
N VAL A 45 0.19 -4.88 -8.18
CA VAL A 45 -0.99 -5.67 -7.85
C VAL A 45 -2.18 -5.15 -8.66
N ASN A 46 -2.81 -6.05 -9.39
CA ASN A 46 -4.01 -5.72 -10.15
C ASN A 46 -5.25 -5.78 -9.27
N LEU A 47 -6.31 -5.11 -9.70
CA LEU A 47 -7.56 -5.08 -8.95
C LEU A 47 -8.16 -6.47 -8.78
N GLY A 48 -7.99 -7.36 -9.76
CA GLY A 48 -8.48 -8.72 -9.64
C GLY A 48 -7.88 -9.45 -8.45
N ARG A 49 -6.62 -9.17 -8.14
CA ARG A 49 -5.97 -9.80 -6.99
C ARG A 49 -6.53 -9.25 -5.68
N ILE A 50 -6.79 -7.95 -5.63
CA ILE A 50 -7.40 -7.35 -4.44
C ILE A 50 -8.80 -7.92 -4.24
N GLU A 51 -9.59 -8.00 -5.31
CA GLU A 51 -10.94 -8.57 -5.25
C GLU A 51 -10.92 -10.00 -4.72
N ARG A 52 -9.90 -10.76 -5.11
CA ARG A 52 -9.80 -12.17 -4.73
C ARG A 52 -9.48 -12.37 -3.26
N TYR A 53 -8.56 -11.56 -2.72
CA TYR A 53 -8.01 -11.81 -1.38
C TYR A 53 -8.53 -10.89 -0.29
N ALA A 54 -9.03 -9.72 -0.63
CA ALA A 54 -9.54 -8.79 0.38
C ALA A 54 -10.96 -9.17 0.78
N ARG A 55 -11.33 -8.73 1.97
CA ARG A 55 -12.69 -8.87 2.46
C ARG A 55 -13.39 -7.54 2.35
N GLU A 56 -14.73 -7.59 2.37
CA GLU A 56 -15.55 -6.39 2.35
C GLU A 56 -15.16 -5.48 3.52
N GLU A 57 -15.03 -4.19 3.24
CA GLU A 57 -14.71 -3.14 4.22
C GLU A 57 -13.32 -3.26 4.86
N GLU A 58 -12.45 -4.06 4.26
CA GLU A 58 -11.10 -4.24 4.77
C GLU A 58 -10.17 -3.13 4.28
N THR A 59 -9.09 -2.89 5.04
CA THR A 59 -8.01 -2.00 4.61
C THR A 59 -6.88 -2.84 4.05
N VAL A 60 -6.51 -2.57 2.81
CA VAL A 60 -5.47 -3.29 2.09
C VAL A 60 -4.27 -2.39 1.90
N VAL A 61 -3.08 -2.94 2.15
CA VAL A 61 -1.82 -2.23 1.89
C VAL A 61 -1.08 -2.96 0.78
N VAL A 62 -0.71 -2.21 -0.26
CA VAL A 62 0.09 -2.74 -1.36
C VAL A 62 1.46 -2.05 -1.30
N PRO A 63 2.54 -2.80 -1.02
CA PRO A 63 3.88 -2.20 -0.94
C PRO A 63 4.45 -1.97 -2.33
N GLY A 64 3.84 -1.09 -3.08
CA GLY A 64 4.20 -0.79 -4.44
C GLY A 64 3.08 -0.08 -5.17
N LYS A 65 2.77 -0.55 -6.37
CA LYS A 65 1.82 0.10 -7.25
C LYS A 65 0.59 -0.76 -7.49
N VAL A 66 -0.57 -0.13 -7.52
CA VAL A 66 -1.83 -0.79 -7.85
C VAL A 66 -2.17 -0.48 -9.31
N LEU A 67 -2.45 -1.53 -10.07
CA LEU A 67 -2.77 -1.45 -11.49
C LEU A 67 -4.24 -1.76 -11.71
N GLY A 68 -4.79 -1.26 -12.81
CA GLY A 68 -6.23 -1.25 -13.02
C GLY A 68 -6.84 -2.47 -13.71
N SER A 69 -6.06 -3.53 -13.96
CA SER A 69 -6.63 -4.72 -14.59
C SER A 69 -7.55 -5.46 -13.65
N GLY A 70 -8.63 -5.97 -14.23
CA GLY A 70 -9.62 -6.71 -13.46
C GLY A 70 -10.71 -5.80 -12.94
N ALA A 71 -11.59 -6.36 -12.14
CA ALA A 71 -12.71 -5.63 -11.57
C ALA A 71 -12.64 -5.68 -10.05
N LEU A 72 -13.04 -4.59 -9.42
CA LEU A 72 -13.16 -4.53 -7.98
C LEU A 72 -14.61 -4.15 -7.65
N GLN A 73 -15.27 -5.01 -6.92
CA GLN A 73 -16.66 -4.79 -6.51
C GLN A 73 -16.79 -4.60 -5.01
N LYS A 74 -15.77 -5.01 -4.25
CA LYS A 74 -15.80 -4.90 -2.80
C LYS A 74 -15.46 -3.49 -2.35
N ASN A 75 -16.14 -3.06 -1.31
CA ASN A 75 -15.83 -1.78 -0.68
C ASN A 75 -14.61 -1.97 0.21
N VAL A 76 -13.45 -1.55 -0.28
CA VAL A 76 -12.20 -1.66 0.47
C VAL A 76 -11.47 -0.33 0.43
N THR A 77 -10.64 -0.11 1.44
CA THR A 77 -9.70 1.01 1.44
C THR A 77 -8.37 0.45 0.99
N VAL A 78 -7.79 1.00 -0.07
CA VAL A 78 -6.52 0.53 -0.60
C VAL A 78 -5.47 1.61 -0.40
N ALA A 79 -4.44 1.28 0.36
CA ALA A 79 -3.30 2.18 0.56
C ALA A 79 -2.11 1.62 -0.20
N ALA A 80 -1.41 2.48 -0.91
CA ALA A 80 -0.26 2.07 -1.72
C ALA A 80 0.69 3.24 -1.89
N VAL A 81 1.86 2.93 -2.46
CA VAL A 81 2.82 3.98 -2.82
C VAL A 81 2.31 4.74 -4.03
N ASP A 82 1.70 4.03 -4.97
CA ASP A 82 1.22 4.66 -6.19
C ASP A 82 0.05 3.86 -6.77
N PHE A 83 -0.73 4.51 -7.63
CA PHE A 83 -1.88 3.91 -8.32
C PHE A 83 -1.86 4.34 -9.77
N SER A 84 -2.20 3.42 -10.70
CA SER A 84 -2.45 3.85 -12.06
C SER A 84 -3.76 4.63 -12.09
N SER A 85 -3.96 5.48 -13.11
CA SER A 85 -5.18 6.27 -13.22
C SER A 85 -6.42 5.39 -13.24
N SER A 86 -6.37 4.29 -13.98
CA SER A 86 -7.53 3.41 -14.07
C SER A 86 -7.79 2.68 -12.76
N ALA A 87 -6.74 2.32 -12.02
CA ALA A 87 -6.91 1.70 -10.71
C ALA A 87 -7.61 2.66 -9.75
N GLU A 88 -7.13 3.90 -9.69
CA GLU A 88 -7.70 4.90 -8.81
C GLU A 88 -9.18 5.13 -9.12
N THR A 89 -9.50 5.29 -10.40
CA THR A 89 -10.88 5.51 -10.82
C THR A 89 -11.78 4.34 -10.42
N LYS A 90 -11.33 3.12 -10.66
CA LYS A 90 -12.15 1.94 -10.38
C LYS A 90 -12.33 1.72 -8.88
N ILE A 91 -11.26 1.92 -8.09
CA ILE A 91 -11.36 1.74 -6.65
C ILE A 91 -12.30 2.78 -6.04
N ASP A 92 -12.18 4.04 -6.49
CA ASP A 92 -12.99 5.11 -5.93
C ASP A 92 -14.48 4.95 -6.22
N GLN A 93 -14.86 4.12 -7.17
CA GLN A 93 -16.26 3.83 -7.43
C GLN A 93 -16.89 2.94 -6.37
N VAL A 94 -16.11 2.13 -5.68
CA VAL A 94 -16.64 1.16 -4.71
C VAL A 94 -16.03 1.30 -3.32
N GLY A 95 -14.89 1.97 -3.20
CA GLY A 95 -14.19 2.12 -1.94
C GLY A 95 -13.38 3.40 -1.94
N GLU A 96 -12.13 3.31 -1.45
CA GLU A 96 -11.31 4.50 -1.26
C GLU A 96 -9.84 4.18 -1.53
N THR A 97 -9.15 5.12 -2.18
CA THR A 97 -7.69 5.06 -2.31
C THR A 97 -7.08 6.04 -1.32
N VAL A 98 -6.00 5.63 -0.66
CA VAL A 98 -5.25 6.53 0.21
C VAL A 98 -3.76 6.36 -0.04
N GLN A 99 -3.00 7.39 0.20
CA GLN A 99 -1.55 7.29 0.20
C GLN A 99 -1.13 6.53 1.45
N LEU A 100 -0.08 5.75 1.33
CA LEU A 100 0.39 4.95 2.45
C LEU A 100 0.78 5.84 3.64
N GLU A 101 1.34 7.01 3.36
CA GLU A 101 1.67 7.99 4.40
C GLU A 101 0.44 8.38 5.23
N GLN A 102 -0.68 8.58 4.55
CA GLN A 102 -1.92 8.95 5.22
C GLN A 102 -2.43 7.82 6.11
N LEU A 103 -2.34 6.59 5.64
CA LEU A 103 -2.76 5.44 6.44
C LEU A 103 -1.94 5.32 7.72
N LEU A 104 -0.64 5.59 7.65
CA LEU A 104 0.21 5.56 8.84
C LEU A 104 -0.24 6.57 9.90
N GLU A 105 -0.71 7.73 9.47
CA GLU A 105 -1.22 8.73 10.40
C GLU A 105 -2.55 8.31 11.00
N GLU A 106 -3.42 7.70 10.22
CA GLU A 106 -4.77 7.34 10.65
C GLU A 106 -4.81 6.05 11.43
N ASN A 107 -3.92 5.11 11.12
CA ASN A 107 -3.93 3.80 11.75
C ASN A 107 -2.51 3.33 12.04
N PRO A 108 -1.81 4.03 12.95
CA PRO A 108 -0.41 3.68 13.23
C PRO A 108 -0.24 2.30 13.86
N ASP A 109 -1.28 1.76 14.48
CA ASP A 109 -1.21 0.42 15.07
C ASP A 109 -1.28 -0.70 14.03
N GLY A 110 -1.66 -0.38 12.80
CA GLY A 110 -1.78 -1.38 11.75
C GLY A 110 -2.91 -2.38 11.99
N SER A 111 -3.92 -1.99 12.78
CA SER A 111 -5.03 -2.89 13.10
C SER A 111 -5.87 -3.17 11.86
N ASP A 112 -6.21 -4.44 11.67
CA ASP A 112 -7.12 -4.88 10.60
C ASP A 112 -6.61 -4.53 9.20
N VAL A 113 -5.29 -4.49 9.03
CA VAL A 113 -4.65 -4.21 7.75
C VAL A 113 -4.21 -5.52 7.11
N ARG A 114 -4.51 -5.68 5.83
CA ARG A 114 -4.06 -6.85 5.05
C ARG A 114 -3.04 -6.39 4.02
N VAL A 115 -1.88 -7.02 4.00
CA VAL A 115 -0.86 -6.75 2.99
C VAL A 115 -1.10 -7.68 1.80
N ILE A 116 -1.23 -7.11 0.62
CA ILE A 116 -1.35 -7.87 -0.63
C ILE A 116 -0.19 -7.48 -1.53
N ALA A 117 0.58 -8.45 -1.95
CA ALA A 117 1.76 -8.20 -2.77
C ALA A 117 1.84 -9.17 -3.95
#